data_f4a83a71cf8eac38dba00e7a26bfe8d5
#
_entry.id   f4a83a71cf8eac38dba00e7a26bfe8d5
#
_cell.length_a   1.000
_cell.length_b   1.000
_cell.length_c   1.000
_cell.angle_alpha   90.00
_cell.angle_beta   90.00
_cell.angle_gamma   90.00
#
_symmetry.space_group_name_H-M   'P 1'
#
loop_
_entity.id
_entity.type
_entity.pdbx_description
1 polymer ?
#
loop_
_entity_poly.entity_id
_entity_poly.type
_entity_poly.pdbx_seq_one_letter_code
_entity_poly.pdbx_strand_id
1 'polypeptide(L)'
;MDNKLMTFENAAFGKIRTLTIDGEPWFVAADVCRALEIGNPSMTVERLDDDEKGISTIDTLGGKQRMTIINEPGLYSLVLSSRKPEAKAFKRWITHEVIPAIRKYGGYMTKSLLEQVLENPNLIYEFARRMLAEQQKNERLRQELDRAKPKADYYDAFIHPESCTNIRATAKELKVPEKMFTAFLIRKR
;
A
#
# COMPACT_ATOMS: atom_id res chain seq x y z
N MET A 1 -1.41 -0.57 -16.21
CA MET A 1 -0.25 -0.50 -15.30
C MET A 1 0.41 -1.85 -15.31
N ASP A 2 1.66 -1.93 -15.77
CA ASP A 2 2.38 -3.20 -15.85
C ASP A 2 2.82 -3.63 -14.44
N ASN A 3 2.01 -4.44 -13.79
CA ASN A 3 2.37 -5.13 -12.56
C ASN A 3 3.40 -6.23 -12.89
N LYS A 4 4.63 -5.82 -13.18
CA LYS A 4 5.70 -6.77 -13.50
C LYS A 4 6.05 -7.57 -12.25
N LEU A 5 5.71 -8.84 -12.27
CA LEU A 5 6.11 -9.78 -11.23
C LEU A 5 7.63 -9.94 -11.24
N MET A 6 8.26 -9.65 -10.11
CA MET A 6 9.67 -9.93 -9.86
C MET A 6 9.78 -11.01 -8.80
N THR A 7 10.88 -11.75 -8.80
CA THR A 7 11.17 -12.73 -7.75
C THR A 7 12.41 -12.29 -7.01
N PHE A 8 12.25 -12.04 -5.73
CA PHE A 8 13.37 -11.85 -4.81
C PHE A 8 13.78 -13.20 -4.25
N GLU A 9 15.05 -13.54 -4.31
CA GLU A 9 15.60 -14.78 -3.79
C GLU A 9 16.63 -14.48 -2.70
N ASN A 10 16.43 -15.08 -1.53
CA ASN A 10 17.33 -14.95 -0.40
C ASN A 10 17.59 -16.34 0.20
N ALA A 11 18.84 -16.62 0.56
CA ALA A 11 19.25 -17.93 1.08
C ALA A 11 18.49 -18.33 2.37
N ALA A 12 18.14 -17.36 3.23
CA ALA A 12 17.45 -17.62 4.50
C ALA A 12 15.92 -17.70 4.36
N PHE A 13 15.33 -17.00 3.37
CA PHE A 13 13.89 -16.85 3.21
C PHE A 13 13.32 -17.48 1.94
N GLY A 14 14.19 -17.98 1.06
CA GLY A 14 13.80 -18.58 -0.21
C GLY A 14 13.33 -17.56 -1.23
N LYS A 15 12.40 -17.98 -2.11
CA LYS A 15 11.86 -17.14 -3.19
C LYS A 15 10.56 -16.46 -2.77
N ILE A 16 10.54 -15.15 -2.89
CA ILE A 16 9.36 -14.31 -2.60
C ILE A 16 9.03 -13.52 -3.87
N ARG A 17 7.82 -13.69 -4.37
CA ARG A 17 7.31 -12.91 -5.50
C ARG A 17 6.92 -11.51 -5.03
N THR A 18 7.34 -10.51 -5.79
CA THR A 18 7.13 -9.10 -5.50
C THR A 18 6.51 -8.38 -6.69
N LEU A 19 5.79 -7.32 -6.42
CA LEU A 19 5.15 -6.45 -7.38
C LEU A 19 5.51 -5.01 -7.03
N THR A 20 5.47 -4.11 -7.99
CA THR A 20 5.53 -2.68 -7.71
C THR A 20 4.18 -2.07 -8.04
N ILE A 21 3.54 -1.45 -7.05
CA ILE A 21 2.27 -0.74 -7.21
C ILE A 21 2.49 0.69 -6.73
N ASP A 22 2.24 1.66 -7.60
CA ASP A 22 2.45 3.09 -7.34
C ASP A 22 3.85 3.47 -6.83
N GLY A 23 4.86 2.70 -7.27
CA GLY A 23 6.27 2.89 -6.88
C GLY A 23 6.66 2.16 -5.59
N GLU A 24 5.72 1.57 -4.87
CA GLU A 24 5.95 0.87 -3.60
C GLU A 24 6.01 -0.65 -3.80
N PRO A 25 6.86 -1.36 -3.04
CA PRO A 25 6.98 -2.81 -3.13
C PRO A 25 5.80 -3.51 -2.44
N TRP A 26 5.22 -4.48 -3.14
CA TRP A 26 4.21 -5.38 -2.61
C TRP A 26 4.69 -6.83 -2.74
N PHE A 27 4.37 -7.66 -1.78
CA PHE A 27 4.84 -9.03 -1.64
C PHE A 27 3.66 -10.00 -1.69
N VAL A 28 3.83 -11.17 -2.31
CA VAL A 28 2.82 -12.23 -2.27
C VAL A 28 2.76 -12.80 -0.85
N ALA A 29 1.64 -12.60 -0.17
CA ALA A 29 1.47 -12.95 1.24
C ALA A 29 1.76 -14.44 1.53
N ALA A 30 1.34 -15.35 0.64
CA ALA A 30 1.60 -16.76 0.78
C ALA A 30 3.09 -17.13 0.75
N ASP A 31 3.89 -16.40 -0.05
CA ASP A 31 5.34 -16.65 -0.12
C ASP A 31 6.03 -16.14 1.15
N VAL A 32 5.63 -14.96 1.64
CA VAL A 32 6.13 -14.40 2.91
C VAL A 32 5.78 -15.31 4.09
N CYS A 33 4.53 -15.76 4.18
CA CYS A 33 4.12 -16.68 5.25
C CYS A 33 4.89 -17.99 5.22
N ARG A 34 5.16 -18.54 4.02
CA ARG A 34 6.01 -19.73 3.85
C ARG A 34 7.44 -19.47 4.31
N ALA A 35 8.01 -18.34 3.90
CA ALA A 35 9.36 -17.92 4.29
C ALA A 35 9.51 -17.74 5.81
N LEU A 36 8.46 -17.30 6.48
CA LEU A 36 8.39 -17.10 7.93
C LEU A 36 7.88 -18.33 8.70
N GLU A 37 7.60 -19.44 8.02
CA GLU A 37 7.08 -20.70 8.60
C GLU A 37 5.77 -20.49 9.39
N ILE A 38 4.89 -19.62 8.87
CA ILE A 38 3.59 -19.33 9.48
C ILE A 38 2.61 -20.45 9.14
N GLY A 39 2.12 -21.15 10.16
CA GLY A 39 1.27 -22.34 10.00
C GLY A 39 -0.13 -22.04 9.46
N ASN A 40 -0.68 -20.85 9.70
CA ASN A 40 -1.98 -20.42 9.16
C ASN A 40 -1.88 -19.06 8.48
N PRO A 41 -1.48 -19.03 7.20
CA PRO A 41 -1.31 -17.81 6.44
C PRO A 41 -2.58 -16.94 6.38
N SER A 42 -3.74 -17.53 6.08
CA SER A 42 -4.99 -16.80 5.89
C SER A 42 -5.38 -16.02 7.14
N MET A 43 -5.42 -16.68 8.28
CA MET A 43 -5.78 -16.04 9.55
C MET A 43 -4.74 -14.98 9.99
N THR A 44 -3.46 -15.21 9.66
CA THR A 44 -2.40 -14.26 10.04
C THR A 44 -2.46 -13.00 9.18
N VAL A 45 -2.69 -13.13 7.88
CA VAL A 45 -2.85 -12.00 6.96
C VAL A 45 -4.17 -11.25 7.21
N GLU A 46 -5.22 -11.94 7.64
CA GLU A 46 -6.49 -11.30 8.00
C GLU A 46 -6.35 -10.30 9.15
N ARG A 47 -5.42 -10.55 10.08
CA ARG A 47 -5.12 -9.68 11.24
C ARG A 47 -4.31 -8.42 10.92
N LEU A 48 -3.76 -8.33 9.71
CA LEU A 48 -3.11 -7.12 9.23
C LEU A 48 -4.16 -6.01 9.04
N ASP A 49 -3.74 -4.78 9.20
CA ASP A 49 -4.58 -3.62 8.93
C ASP A 49 -5.00 -3.59 7.45
N ASP A 50 -6.13 -2.95 7.15
CA ASP A 50 -6.71 -2.99 5.80
C ASP A 50 -5.83 -2.28 4.75
N ASP A 51 -5.01 -1.33 5.17
CA ASP A 51 -4.01 -0.65 4.34
C ASP A 51 -2.70 -1.44 4.17
N GLU A 52 -2.48 -2.48 4.98
CA GLU A 52 -1.31 -3.36 4.91
C GLU A 52 -1.49 -4.54 3.93
N LYS A 53 -2.71 -4.81 3.48
CA LYS A 53 -3.05 -5.96 2.63
C LYS A 53 -3.90 -5.55 1.44
N GLY A 54 -3.84 -6.36 0.39
CA GLY A 54 -4.64 -6.16 -0.81
C GLY A 54 -4.79 -7.44 -1.62
N ILE A 55 -5.51 -7.35 -2.73
CA ILE A 55 -5.68 -8.45 -3.68
C ILE A 55 -5.20 -7.96 -5.04
N SER A 56 -4.30 -8.70 -5.66
CA SER A 56 -3.85 -8.43 -7.03
C SER A 56 -4.08 -9.66 -7.92
N THR A 57 -4.37 -9.40 -9.20
CA THR A 57 -4.39 -10.45 -10.22
C THR A 57 -3.02 -10.50 -10.87
N ILE A 58 -2.36 -11.64 -10.72
CA ILE A 58 -0.98 -11.88 -11.14
C ILE A 58 -0.98 -12.89 -12.27
N ASP A 59 -0.25 -12.58 -13.35
CA ASP A 59 0.00 -13.52 -14.44
C ASP A 59 1.04 -14.54 -13.99
N THR A 60 0.65 -15.81 -13.99
CA THR A 60 1.52 -16.96 -13.67
C THR A 60 1.61 -17.89 -14.86
N LEU A 61 2.55 -18.84 -14.83
CA LEU A 61 2.66 -19.88 -15.86
C LEU A 61 1.37 -20.71 -16.02
N GLY A 62 0.52 -20.76 -14.98
CA GLY A 62 -0.80 -21.40 -15.01
C GLY A 62 -1.97 -20.44 -15.34
N GLY A 63 -1.68 -19.22 -15.81
CA GLY A 63 -2.69 -18.20 -16.12
C GLY A 63 -2.84 -17.15 -15.02
N LYS A 64 -3.87 -16.30 -15.17
CA LYS A 64 -4.18 -15.22 -14.22
C LYS A 64 -4.71 -15.78 -12.90
N GLN A 65 -4.05 -15.45 -11.81
CA GLN A 65 -4.46 -15.88 -10.46
C GLN A 65 -4.65 -14.67 -9.55
N ARG A 66 -5.75 -14.66 -8.79
CA ARG A 66 -5.95 -13.68 -7.71
C ARG A 66 -5.15 -14.11 -6.49
N MET A 67 -4.25 -13.26 -6.05
CA MET A 67 -3.39 -13.50 -4.90
C MET A 67 -3.52 -12.37 -3.88
N THR A 68 -3.49 -12.74 -2.62
CA THR A 68 -3.35 -11.76 -1.54
C THR A 68 -1.91 -11.26 -1.52
N ILE A 69 -1.77 -9.95 -1.50
CA ILE A 69 -0.49 -9.24 -1.42
C ILE A 69 -0.45 -8.40 -0.15
N ILE A 70 0.74 -8.12 0.34
CA ILE A 70 1.00 -7.26 1.49
C ILE A 70 2.05 -6.21 1.11
N ASN A 71 1.94 -5.02 1.64
CA ASN A 71 2.93 -3.96 1.49
C ASN A 71 4.10 -4.11 2.48
N GLU A 72 5.02 -3.16 2.50
CA GLU A 72 6.19 -3.18 3.38
C GLU A 72 5.81 -3.11 4.88
N PRO A 73 4.89 -2.24 5.35
CA PRO A 73 4.36 -2.30 6.71
C PRO A 73 3.80 -3.67 7.09
N GLY A 74 2.96 -4.29 6.25
CA GLY A 74 2.42 -5.62 6.48
C GLY A 74 3.50 -6.71 6.55
N LEU A 75 4.55 -6.60 5.71
CA LEU A 75 5.72 -7.49 5.82
C LEU A 75 6.39 -7.36 7.20
N TYR A 76 6.62 -6.13 7.68
CA TYR A 76 7.22 -5.92 9.01
C TYR A 76 6.33 -6.44 10.13
N SER A 77 5.01 -6.23 10.07
CA SER A 77 4.05 -6.77 11.02
C SER A 77 4.14 -8.30 11.12
N LEU A 78 4.25 -9.00 9.98
CA LEU A 78 4.43 -10.45 9.94
C LEU A 78 5.81 -10.88 10.50
N VAL A 79 6.89 -10.23 10.09
CA VAL A 79 8.26 -10.55 10.57
C VAL A 79 8.37 -10.36 12.08
N LEU A 80 7.86 -9.25 12.62
CA LEU A 80 7.93 -8.94 14.05
C LEU A 80 7.08 -9.90 14.90
N SER A 81 6.06 -10.54 14.35
CA SER A 81 5.22 -11.52 15.01
C SER A 81 5.75 -12.97 14.85
N SER A 82 6.67 -13.22 13.93
CA SER A 82 7.18 -14.55 13.62
C SER A 82 8.03 -15.12 14.75
N ARG A 83 7.99 -16.46 14.86
CA ARG A 83 8.82 -17.26 15.80
C ARG A 83 10.11 -17.77 15.18
N LYS A 84 10.29 -17.60 13.88
CA LYS A 84 11.48 -18.04 13.16
C LYS A 84 12.75 -17.38 13.75
N PRO A 85 13.87 -18.11 13.93
CA PRO A 85 15.09 -17.55 14.52
C PRO A 85 15.61 -16.31 13.82
N GLU A 86 15.57 -16.27 12.49
CA GLU A 86 16.03 -15.14 11.67
C GLU A 86 15.12 -13.91 11.88
N ALA A 87 13.81 -14.13 11.97
CA ALA A 87 12.85 -13.07 12.25
C ALA A 87 13.03 -12.52 13.69
N LYS A 88 13.32 -13.39 14.66
CA LYS A 88 13.68 -12.97 16.03
C LYS A 88 14.96 -12.14 16.05
N ALA A 89 15.99 -12.52 15.28
CA ALA A 89 17.22 -11.75 15.15
C ALA A 89 16.96 -10.36 14.59
N PHE A 90 16.14 -10.27 13.51
CA PHE A 90 15.71 -9.00 12.94
C PHE A 90 14.93 -8.14 13.94
N LYS A 91 13.94 -8.73 14.64
CA LYS A 91 13.19 -8.07 15.70
C LYS A 91 14.10 -7.48 16.77
N ARG A 92 15.09 -8.31 17.23
CA ARG A 92 16.04 -7.89 18.25
C ARG A 92 16.89 -6.70 17.76
N TRP A 93 17.40 -6.77 16.55
CA TRP A 93 18.16 -5.69 15.94
C TRP A 93 17.34 -4.38 15.88
N ILE A 94 16.12 -4.44 15.36
CA ILE A 94 15.23 -3.27 15.30
C ILE A 94 14.97 -2.68 16.68
N THR A 95 14.64 -3.52 17.67
CA THR A 95 14.21 -3.04 19.00
C THR A 95 15.37 -2.63 19.91
N HIS A 96 16.57 -3.18 19.73
CA HIS A 96 17.71 -2.92 20.61
C HIS A 96 18.71 -1.94 20.02
N GLU A 97 18.74 -1.80 18.70
CA GLU A 97 19.71 -0.94 18.01
C GLU A 97 19.04 0.19 17.24
N VAL A 98 18.16 -0.13 16.26
CA VAL A 98 17.60 0.88 15.35
C VAL A 98 16.69 1.86 16.07
N ILE A 99 15.63 1.38 16.73
CA ILE A 99 14.67 2.25 17.43
C ILE A 99 15.34 3.07 18.55
N PRO A 100 16.21 2.50 19.41
CA PRO A 100 16.93 3.29 20.40
C PRO A 100 17.87 4.34 19.81
N ALA A 101 18.53 4.05 18.68
CA ALA A 101 19.37 5.01 18.00
C ALA A 101 18.53 6.19 17.45
N ILE A 102 17.41 5.90 16.78
CA ILE A 102 16.50 6.93 16.30
C ILE A 102 16.00 7.81 17.45
N ARG A 103 15.59 7.21 18.57
CA ARG A 103 15.14 7.96 19.75
C ARG A 103 16.24 8.85 20.37
N LYS A 104 17.48 8.36 20.43
CA LYS A 104 18.59 9.07 21.08
C LYS A 104 19.23 10.13 20.20
N TYR A 105 19.38 9.82 18.91
CA TYR A 105 20.22 10.59 17.96
C TYR A 105 19.41 11.18 16.79
N GLY A 106 18.11 10.87 16.69
CA GLY A 106 17.28 11.32 15.58
C GLY A 106 17.40 10.49 14.30
N GLY A 107 18.26 9.46 14.27
CA GLY A 107 18.49 8.60 13.12
C GLY A 107 19.31 7.38 13.45
N TYR A 108 19.31 6.40 12.52
CA TYR A 108 20.14 5.21 12.55
C TYR A 108 21.04 5.18 11.30
N MET A 109 22.32 4.94 11.49
CA MET A 109 23.27 4.72 10.41
C MET A 109 24.02 3.42 10.64
N THR A 110 24.21 2.63 9.59
CA THR A 110 25.08 1.45 9.66
C THR A 110 26.53 1.87 9.87
N LYS A 111 27.34 0.98 10.44
CA LYS A 111 28.76 1.25 10.67
C LYS A 111 29.49 1.64 9.37
N SER A 112 29.20 0.94 8.27
CA SER A 112 29.77 1.24 6.95
C SER A 112 29.40 2.64 6.45
N LEU A 113 28.13 3.06 6.66
CA LEU A 113 27.71 4.40 6.27
C LEU A 113 28.37 5.48 7.13
N LEU A 114 28.54 5.23 8.44
CA LEU A 114 29.27 6.14 9.33
C LEU A 114 30.72 6.32 8.88
N GLU A 115 31.42 5.24 8.52
CA GLU A 115 32.80 5.29 8.01
C GLU A 115 32.86 6.13 6.72
N GLN A 116 31.95 5.91 5.77
CA GLN A 116 31.88 6.70 4.53
C GLN A 116 31.60 8.20 4.80
N VAL A 117 30.73 8.52 5.74
CA VAL A 117 30.42 9.90 6.11
C VAL A 117 31.61 10.58 6.77
N LEU A 118 32.41 9.85 7.57
CA LEU A 118 33.66 10.38 8.16
C LEU A 118 34.73 10.68 7.09
N GLU A 119 34.81 9.85 6.04
CA GLU A 119 35.69 10.08 4.91
C GLU A 119 35.19 11.20 3.98
N ASN A 120 33.89 11.33 3.80
CA ASN A 120 33.26 12.35 2.97
C ASN A 120 32.04 12.98 3.66
N PRO A 121 32.22 14.03 4.45
CA PRO A 121 31.10 14.71 5.14
C PRO A 121 29.99 15.26 4.24
N ASN A 122 30.26 15.50 2.96
CA ASN A 122 29.25 15.96 2.01
C ASN A 122 28.14 14.93 1.78
N LEU A 123 28.39 13.64 2.01
CA LEU A 123 27.38 12.59 1.88
C LEU A 123 26.19 12.81 2.80
N ILE A 124 26.41 13.27 4.02
CA ILE A 124 25.32 13.54 4.96
C ILE A 124 24.45 14.72 4.50
N TYR A 125 25.07 15.74 3.91
CA TYR A 125 24.36 16.88 3.36
C TYR A 125 23.49 16.47 2.15
N GLU A 126 24.05 15.67 1.24
CA GLU A 126 23.31 15.15 0.10
C GLU A 126 22.14 14.24 0.53
N PHE A 127 22.38 13.39 1.52
CA PHE A 127 21.34 12.51 2.08
C PHE A 127 20.20 13.33 2.72
N ALA A 128 20.54 14.30 3.57
CA ALA A 128 19.54 15.17 4.20
C ALA A 128 18.74 15.96 3.17
N ARG A 129 19.41 16.46 2.10
CA ARG A 129 18.75 17.15 1.00
C ARG A 129 17.77 16.27 0.25
N ARG A 130 18.14 14.99 -0.02
CA ARG A 130 17.25 14.01 -0.67
C ARG A 130 16.04 13.68 0.21
N MET A 131 16.25 13.44 1.50
CA MET A 131 15.17 13.19 2.43
C MET A 131 14.18 14.37 2.51
N LEU A 132 14.70 15.60 2.59
CA LEU A 132 13.84 16.78 2.62
C LEU A 132 13.04 16.93 1.32
N ALA A 133 13.65 16.69 0.17
CA ALA A 133 12.97 16.74 -1.12
C ALA A 133 11.87 15.68 -1.22
N GLU A 134 12.10 14.47 -0.72
CA GLU A 134 11.10 13.39 -0.71
C GLU A 134 9.95 13.69 0.26
N GLN A 135 10.23 14.25 1.44
CA GLN A 135 9.19 14.70 2.36
C GLN A 135 8.30 15.78 1.74
N GLN A 136 8.91 16.79 1.10
CA GLN A 136 8.16 17.85 0.42
C GLN A 136 7.29 17.31 -0.72
N LYS A 137 7.82 16.36 -1.49
CA LYS A 137 7.07 15.69 -2.55
C LYS A 137 5.88 14.90 -1.98
N ASN A 138 6.10 14.14 -0.92
CA ASN A 138 5.04 13.38 -0.25
C ASN A 138 3.95 14.28 0.32
N GLU A 139 4.33 15.40 0.94
CA GLU A 139 3.38 16.37 1.45
C GLU A 139 2.55 17.02 0.35
N ARG A 140 3.19 17.37 -0.77
CA ARG A 140 2.50 17.87 -1.95
C ARG A 140 1.50 16.86 -2.52
N LEU A 141 1.92 15.58 -2.66
CA LEU A 141 1.04 14.52 -3.16
C LEU A 141 -0.16 14.28 -2.22
N ARG A 142 0.04 14.33 -0.89
CA ARG A 142 -1.05 14.27 0.09
C ARG A 142 -2.04 15.42 -0.09
N GLN A 143 -1.56 16.65 -0.25
CA GLN A 143 -2.43 17.81 -0.48
C GLN A 143 -3.19 17.70 -1.80
N GLU A 144 -2.55 17.19 -2.86
CA GLU A 144 -3.22 16.94 -4.15
C GLU A 144 -4.29 15.84 -4.02
N LEU A 145 -4.02 14.77 -3.28
CA LEU A 145 -4.97 13.71 -2.99
C LEU A 145 -6.17 14.22 -2.20
N ASP A 146 -5.94 14.99 -1.14
CA ASP A 146 -7.01 15.58 -0.31
C ASP A 146 -7.90 16.54 -1.12
N ARG A 147 -7.35 17.24 -2.10
CA ARG A 147 -8.11 18.09 -3.04
C ARG A 147 -8.87 17.28 -4.09
N ALA A 148 -8.34 16.14 -4.51
CA ALA A 148 -8.96 15.29 -5.52
C ALA A 148 -10.07 14.40 -4.93
N LYS A 149 -9.90 13.94 -3.68
CA LYS A 149 -10.82 13.03 -2.99
C LYS A 149 -12.28 13.49 -2.99
N PRO A 150 -12.64 14.74 -2.63
CA PRO A 150 -14.03 15.18 -2.66
C PRO A 150 -14.66 15.14 -4.06
N LYS A 151 -13.85 15.35 -5.11
CA LYS A 151 -14.33 15.25 -6.50
C LYS A 151 -14.56 13.79 -6.90
N ALA A 152 -13.69 12.88 -6.49
CA ALA A 152 -13.85 11.44 -6.73
C ALA A 152 -15.08 10.91 -5.98
N ASP A 153 -15.22 11.23 -4.69
CA ASP A 153 -16.36 10.84 -3.87
C ASP A 153 -17.69 11.37 -4.45
N TYR A 154 -17.70 12.61 -5.00
CA TYR A 154 -18.85 13.16 -5.70
C TYR A 154 -19.17 12.37 -6.96
N TYR A 155 -18.17 12.01 -7.78
CA TYR A 155 -18.35 11.20 -8.99
C TYR A 155 -18.88 9.82 -8.65
N ASP A 156 -18.33 9.16 -7.65
CA ASP A 156 -18.77 7.82 -7.23
C ASP A 156 -20.21 7.84 -6.67
N ALA A 157 -20.57 8.88 -5.93
CA ALA A 157 -21.91 9.01 -5.38
C ALA A 157 -22.98 9.33 -6.45
N PHE A 158 -22.65 10.07 -7.51
CA PHE A 158 -23.62 10.58 -8.48
C PHE A 158 -23.57 9.92 -9.85
N ILE A 159 -22.49 9.24 -10.22
CA ILE A 159 -22.28 8.66 -11.57
C ILE A 159 -22.25 7.13 -11.55
N HIS A 160 -22.41 6.50 -10.39
CA HIS A 160 -22.47 5.04 -10.34
C HIS A 160 -23.69 4.54 -11.15
N PRO A 161 -23.50 3.73 -12.21
CA PRO A 161 -24.59 3.28 -13.09
C PRO A 161 -25.69 2.53 -12.36
N GLU A 162 -25.38 1.89 -11.22
CA GLU A 162 -26.32 1.14 -10.41
C GLU A 162 -27.29 2.03 -9.60
N SER A 163 -26.96 3.30 -9.38
CA SER A 163 -27.83 4.27 -8.69
C SER A 163 -28.60 5.19 -9.65
N CYS A 164 -28.27 5.16 -10.94
CA CYS A 164 -28.96 5.96 -11.94
C CYS A 164 -30.25 5.26 -12.40
N THR A 165 -31.39 5.70 -11.90
CA THR A 165 -32.69 5.34 -12.47
C THR A 165 -32.96 6.24 -13.67
N ASN A 166 -33.54 5.65 -14.75
CA ASN A 166 -33.93 6.46 -15.90
C ASN A 166 -35.19 7.28 -15.55
N ILE A 167 -35.39 8.40 -16.25
CA ILE A 167 -36.51 9.34 -16.03
C ILE A 167 -37.87 8.61 -15.99
N ARG A 168 -38.06 7.57 -16.83
CA ARG A 168 -39.29 6.77 -16.89
C ARG A 168 -39.49 5.95 -15.63
N ALA A 169 -38.43 5.31 -15.11
CA ALA A 169 -38.54 4.49 -13.91
C ALA A 169 -38.86 5.36 -12.69
N THR A 170 -38.16 6.50 -12.55
CA THR A 170 -38.40 7.47 -11.47
C THR A 170 -39.83 8.08 -11.54
N ALA A 171 -40.30 8.45 -12.73
CA ALA A 171 -41.66 8.96 -12.91
C ALA A 171 -42.71 7.92 -12.50
N LYS A 172 -42.47 6.63 -12.82
CA LYS A 172 -43.35 5.52 -12.43
C LYS A 172 -43.36 5.29 -10.92
N GLU A 173 -42.21 5.36 -10.28
CA GLU A 173 -42.09 5.24 -8.81
C GLU A 173 -42.83 6.38 -8.09
N LEU A 174 -42.68 7.61 -8.59
CA LEU A 174 -43.38 8.79 -8.08
C LEU A 174 -44.88 8.87 -8.48
N LYS A 175 -45.36 7.91 -9.28
CA LYS A 175 -46.73 7.88 -9.81
C LYS A 175 -47.13 9.15 -10.57
N VAL A 176 -46.16 9.78 -11.24
CA VAL A 176 -46.36 11.02 -12.04
C VAL A 176 -46.21 10.68 -13.53
N PRO A 177 -47.04 11.23 -14.43
CA PRO A 177 -46.83 11.08 -15.87
C PRO A 177 -45.43 11.56 -16.31
N GLU A 178 -44.71 10.75 -17.10
CA GLU A 178 -43.35 11.02 -17.56
C GLU A 178 -43.19 12.43 -18.15
N LYS A 179 -44.16 12.87 -18.94
CA LYS A 179 -44.16 14.22 -19.52
C LYS A 179 -44.17 15.37 -18.47
N MET A 180 -44.95 15.19 -17.40
CA MET A 180 -45.02 16.17 -16.32
C MET A 180 -43.71 16.15 -15.51
N PHE A 181 -43.16 14.99 -15.25
CA PHE A 181 -41.87 14.88 -14.53
C PHE A 181 -40.72 15.51 -15.32
N THR A 182 -40.66 15.26 -16.63
CA THR A 182 -39.64 15.86 -17.51
C THR A 182 -39.80 17.39 -17.57
N ALA A 183 -41.04 17.88 -17.71
CA ALA A 183 -41.30 19.33 -17.71
C ALA A 183 -40.89 20.01 -16.38
N PHE A 184 -41.12 19.33 -15.25
CA PHE A 184 -40.69 19.80 -13.93
C PHE A 184 -39.16 19.88 -13.83
N LEU A 185 -38.41 18.87 -14.29
CA LEU A 185 -36.96 18.87 -14.28
C LEU A 185 -36.36 19.98 -15.15
N ILE A 186 -36.95 20.24 -16.31
CA ILE A 186 -36.51 21.32 -17.23
C ILE A 186 -36.79 22.69 -16.62
N ARG A 187 -37.91 22.88 -15.92
CA ARG A 187 -38.31 24.15 -15.31
C ARG A 187 -37.46 24.54 -14.08
N LYS A 188 -36.83 23.57 -13.44
CA LYS A 188 -35.98 23.78 -12.24
C LYS A 188 -34.49 23.99 -12.58
N ARG A 189 -34.11 23.98 -13.85
CA ARG A 189 -32.78 24.28 -14.34
C ARG A 189 -32.69 25.79 -14.66
#